data_e64e03fbdc4932b2f333627ac5c84d81
#
_entry.id   e64e03fbdc4932b2f333627ac5c84d81
#
_cell.length_a   1.000
_cell.length_b   1.000
_cell.length_c   1.000
_cell.angle_alpha   90.00
_cell.angle_beta   90.00
_cell.angle_gamma   90.00
#
_symmetry.space_group_name_H-M   'P 1'
#
loop_
_entity.id
_entity.type
_entity.pdbx_description
1 polymer ?
#
loop_
_entity_poly.entity_id
_entity_poly.type
_entity_poly.pdbx_seq_one_letter_code
_entity_poly.pdbx_strand_id
1 'polypeptide(L)'
;MKRVSLRVGTAVRKLAWEGERLRWRLFHPVTVGARVILIRDRQVLLIRHTYREGWFFPGGGVDKGEPLDEAARREAEEEANATLHELTLLGVYSNFDEGKSDHLAMFSSRDFALRPFTPNNEIAAREWFAIDSLPADISAGVRERIEELIAGEPPRAGVW
;
A
#
# COMPACT_ATOMS: atom_id res chain seq x y z
N MET A 1 26.34 -10.79 -12.17
CA MET A 1 25.48 -11.87 -11.62
C MET A 1 24.26 -11.38 -10.83
N LYS A 2 24.25 -10.22 -10.14
CA LYS A 2 23.08 -9.73 -9.36
C LYS A 2 21.80 -9.42 -10.20
N ARG A 3 21.93 -8.96 -11.47
CA ARG A 3 20.77 -8.60 -12.31
C ARG A 3 19.92 -9.79 -12.79
N VAL A 4 20.49 -10.99 -12.93
CA VAL A 4 19.75 -12.18 -13.39
C VAL A 4 18.90 -12.76 -12.27
N SER A 5 19.43 -12.81 -11.05
CA SER A 5 18.68 -13.27 -9.86
C SER A 5 17.46 -12.38 -9.54
N LEU A 6 17.62 -11.06 -9.68
CA LEU A 6 16.52 -10.10 -9.47
C LEU A 6 15.38 -10.32 -10.49
N ARG A 7 15.72 -10.56 -11.78
CA ARG A 7 14.72 -10.80 -12.84
C ARG A 7 13.93 -12.11 -12.63
N VAL A 8 14.58 -13.17 -12.16
CA VAL A 8 13.91 -14.45 -11.87
C VAL A 8 12.94 -14.29 -10.69
N GLY A 9 13.36 -13.61 -9.63
CA GLY A 9 12.50 -13.32 -8.48
C GLY A 9 11.24 -12.51 -8.86
N THR A 10 11.40 -11.50 -9.72
CA THR A 10 10.28 -10.68 -10.22
C THR A 10 9.31 -11.50 -11.08
N ALA A 11 9.82 -12.36 -11.96
CA ALA A 11 8.97 -13.23 -12.79
C ALA A 11 8.16 -14.22 -11.95
N VAL A 12 8.77 -14.82 -10.93
CA VAL A 12 8.09 -15.73 -10.00
C VAL A 12 7.00 -15.00 -9.21
N ARG A 13 7.27 -13.78 -8.71
CA ARG A 13 6.25 -12.98 -8.02
C ARG A 13 5.10 -12.58 -8.94
N LYS A 14 5.38 -12.22 -10.17
CA LYS A 14 4.33 -11.92 -11.15
C LYS A 14 3.43 -13.13 -11.41
N LEU A 15 3.99 -14.32 -11.59
CA LEU A 15 3.22 -15.55 -11.76
C LEU A 15 2.41 -15.90 -10.50
N ALA A 16 2.99 -15.74 -9.31
CA ALA A 16 2.27 -15.93 -8.04
C ALA A 16 1.09 -14.96 -7.92
N TRP A 17 1.29 -13.69 -8.24
CA TRP A 17 0.24 -12.68 -8.27
C TRP A 17 -0.90 -13.03 -9.24
N GLU A 18 -0.57 -13.46 -10.47
CA GLU A 18 -1.59 -13.89 -11.44
C GLU A 18 -2.37 -15.13 -10.95
N GLY A 19 -1.68 -16.08 -10.29
CA GLY A 19 -2.31 -17.24 -9.66
C GLY A 19 -3.27 -16.84 -8.53
N GLU A 20 -2.87 -15.89 -7.68
CA GLU A 20 -3.75 -15.36 -6.61
C GLU A 20 -4.98 -14.64 -7.20
N ARG A 21 -4.82 -13.84 -8.24
CA ARG A 21 -5.95 -13.18 -8.91
C ARG A 21 -6.94 -14.19 -9.48
N LEU A 22 -6.45 -15.30 -10.06
CA LEU A 22 -7.33 -16.36 -10.54
C LEU A 22 -8.06 -17.06 -9.40
N ARG A 23 -7.37 -17.33 -8.29
CA ARG A 23 -7.98 -17.88 -7.07
C ARG A 23 -9.08 -16.97 -6.51
N TRP A 24 -8.85 -15.65 -6.43
CA TRP A 24 -9.86 -14.69 -5.98
C TRP A 24 -11.09 -14.68 -6.86
N ARG A 25 -10.93 -14.76 -8.19
CA ARG A 25 -12.06 -14.86 -9.13
C ARG A 25 -12.89 -16.12 -8.97
N LEU A 26 -12.28 -17.22 -8.52
CA LEU A 26 -12.97 -18.50 -8.32
C LEU A 26 -13.65 -18.60 -6.96
N PHE A 27 -13.04 -18.07 -5.92
CA PHE A 27 -13.49 -18.26 -4.53
C PHE A 27 -14.13 -17.02 -3.92
N HIS A 28 -14.00 -15.85 -4.54
CA HIS A 28 -14.54 -14.57 -4.05
C HIS A 28 -14.28 -14.32 -2.55
N PRO A 29 -13.03 -14.43 -2.07
CA PRO A 29 -12.75 -14.35 -0.64
C PRO A 29 -13.03 -12.96 -0.09
N VAL A 30 -13.36 -12.91 1.19
CA VAL A 30 -13.29 -11.69 1.98
C VAL A 30 -11.90 -11.59 2.57
N THR A 31 -11.22 -10.48 2.32
CA THR A 31 -9.86 -10.21 2.80
C THR A 31 -9.81 -8.92 3.58
N VAL A 32 -8.84 -8.80 4.47
CA VAL A 32 -8.57 -7.59 5.23
C VAL A 32 -7.14 -7.16 4.97
N GLY A 33 -6.97 -5.88 4.70
CA GLY A 33 -5.66 -5.27 4.51
C GLY A 33 -5.49 -4.01 5.35
N ALA A 34 -4.25 -3.59 5.55
CA ALA A 34 -3.91 -2.32 6.16
C ALA A 34 -3.02 -1.51 5.20
N ARG A 35 -3.27 -0.20 5.13
CA ARG A 35 -2.52 0.74 4.31
C ARG A 35 -2.19 1.98 5.11
N VAL A 36 -1.06 2.62 4.81
CA VAL A 36 -0.67 3.85 5.51
C VAL A 36 -0.26 4.95 4.54
N ILE A 37 -0.81 6.14 4.73
CA ILE A 37 -0.39 7.36 4.07
C ILE A 37 0.73 7.99 4.89
N LEU A 38 1.95 7.96 4.36
CA LEU A 38 3.11 8.64 4.94
C LEU A 38 3.20 10.03 4.34
N ILE A 39 2.97 11.06 5.15
CA ILE A 39 2.89 12.44 4.67
C ILE A 39 3.84 13.35 5.44
N ARG A 40 4.59 14.22 4.74
CA ARG A 40 5.49 15.22 5.29
C ARG A 40 5.62 16.39 4.32
N ASP A 41 5.60 17.62 4.83
CA ASP A 41 5.86 18.85 4.05
C ASP A 41 5.05 18.95 2.75
N ARG A 42 3.74 18.62 2.80
CA ARG A 42 2.83 18.55 1.64
C ARG A 42 3.28 17.56 0.56
N GLN A 43 4.02 16.53 0.94
CA GLN A 43 4.39 15.42 0.08
C GLN A 43 3.87 14.10 0.67
N VAL A 44 3.54 13.17 -0.18
CA VAL A 44 3.15 11.80 0.16
C VAL A 44 4.20 10.82 -0.36
N LEU A 45 4.54 9.84 0.47
CA LEU A 45 5.43 8.75 0.08
C LEU A 45 4.62 7.64 -0.55
N LEU A 46 4.94 7.29 -1.78
CA LEU A 46 4.34 6.18 -2.49
C LEU A 46 5.40 5.15 -2.88
N ILE A 47 4.95 3.92 -3.07
CA ILE A 47 5.76 2.80 -3.50
C ILE A 47 5.28 2.27 -4.86
N ARG A 48 6.18 1.63 -5.60
CA ARG A 48 5.88 0.91 -6.83
C ARG A 48 6.31 -0.53 -6.69
N HIS A 49 5.37 -1.45 -6.90
CA HIS A 49 5.66 -2.88 -6.89
C HIS A 49 6.38 -3.34 -8.16
N THR A 50 7.08 -4.47 -8.09
CA THR A 50 7.75 -5.09 -9.25
C THR A 50 6.79 -5.88 -10.14
N TYR A 51 5.60 -6.23 -9.64
CA TYR A 51 4.65 -7.18 -10.24
C TYR A 51 3.31 -6.54 -10.67
N ARG A 52 3.08 -5.25 -10.31
CA ARG A 52 1.89 -4.49 -10.75
C ARG A 52 2.28 -3.05 -11.08
N GLU A 53 1.55 -2.44 -12.01
CA GLU A 53 1.77 -1.06 -12.44
C GLU A 53 1.11 -0.06 -11.50
N GLY A 54 1.66 1.16 -11.46
CA GLY A 54 1.14 2.29 -10.70
C GLY A 54 1.88 2.51 -9.37
N TRP A 55 1.42 3.56 -8.68
CA TRP A 55 1.91 3.98 -7.37
C TRP A 55 0.86 3.73 -6.30
N PHE A 56 1.30 3.22 -5.16
CA PHE A 56 0.45 2.76 -4.07
C PHE A 56 0.92 3.29 -2.73
N PHE A 57 0.04 3.26 -1.73
CA PHE A 57 0.46 3.39 -0.34
C PHE A 57 1.17 2.11 0.11
N PRO A 58 2.16 2.21 1.01
CA PRO A 58 2.67 1.04 1.70
C PRO A 58 1.53 0.30 2.41
N GLY A 59 1.55 -1.03 2.31
CA GLY A 59 0.58 -1.86 2.99
C GLY A 59 0.25 -3.16 2.28
N GLY A 60 -0.27 -4.11 3.03
CA GLY A 60 -0.57 -5.47 2.61
C GLY A 60 -1.73 -6.11 3.35
N GLY A 61 -1.74 -7.44 3.32
CA GLY A 61 -2.72 -8.24 4.05
C GLY A 61 -2.45 -8.22 5.56
N VAL A 62 -3.53 -8.37 6.32
CA VAL A 62 -3.44 -8.56 7.78
C VAL A 62 -3.27 -10.04 8.07
N ASP A 63 -2.27 -10.40 8.87
CA ASP A 63 -2.00 -11.76 9.27
C ASP A 63 -3.00 -12.26 10.32
N LYS A 64 -3.15 -13.58 10.42
CA LYS A 64 -4.05 -14.18 11.40
C LYS A 64 -3.65 -13.82 12.83
N GLY A 65 -4.52 -13.10 13.53
CA GLY A 65 -4.29 -12.67 14.90
C GLY A 65 -3.48 -11.39 15.04
N GLU A 66 -3.18 -10.72 13.93
CA GLU A 66 -2.47 -9.45 13.90
C GLU A 66 -3.47 -8.28 14.03
N PRO A 67 -3.23 -7.32 14.94
CA PRO A 67 -3.99 -6.07 14.96
C PRO A 67 -3.77 -5.23 13.69
N LEU A 68 -4.79 -4.44 13.29
CA LEU A 68 -4.74 -3.66 12.05
C LEU A 68 -3.62 -2.60 12.04
N ASP A 69 -3.37 -1.97 13.17
CA ASP A 69 -2.31 -0.97 13.34
C ASP A 69 -0.91 -1.61 13.33
N GLU A 70 -0.77 -2.80 13.88
CA GLU A 70 0.47 -3.60 13.81
C GLU A 70 0.77 -4.01 12.36
N ALA A 71 -0.26 -4.47 11.61
CA ALA A 71 -0.14 -4.76 10.18
C ALA A 71 0.33 -3.54 9.40
N ALA A 72 -0.27 -2.36 9.64
CA ALA A 72 0.14 -1.12 8.99
C ALA A 72 1.60 -0.74 9.29
N ARG A 73 2.06 -0.95 10.54
CA ARG A 73 3.46 -0.71 10.95
C ARG A 73 4.42 -1.68 10.29
N ARG A 74 4.10 -2.97 10.29
CA ARG A 74 4.91 -4.02 9.65
C ARG A 74 5.07 -3.74 8.16
N GLU A 75 3.98 -3.47 7.47
CA GLU A 75 4.00 -3.19 6.03
C GLU A 75 4.77 -1.91 5.68
N ALA A 76 4.61 -0.84 6.49
CA ALA A 76 5.40 0.38 6.30
C ALA A 76 6.91 0.12 6.46
N GLU A 77 7.28 -0.74 7.40
CA GLU A 77 8.67 -1.14 7.61
C GLU A 77 9.20 -1.98 6.44
N GLU A 78 8.43 -2.98 5.98
CA GLU A 78 8.83 -3.92 4.93
C GLU A 78 8.91 -3.26 3.55
N GLU A 79 7.90 -2.48 3.18
CA GLU A 79 7.77 -1.90 1.84
C GLU A 79 8.41 -0.52 1.70
N ALA A 80 8.38 0.28 2.77
CA ALA A 80 8.89 1.65 2.73
C ALA A 80 10.12 1.91 3.60
N ASN A 81 10.66 0.92 4.35
CA ASN A 81 11.69 1.12 5.37
C ASN A 81 11.33 2.27 6.33
N ALA A 82 10.06 2.35 6.73
CA ALA A 82 9.51 3.40 7.57
C ALA A 82 9.15 2.87 8.95
N THR A 83 9.75 3.42 10.00
CA THR A 83 9.38 3.15 11.39
C THR A 83 8.39 4.21 11.86
N LEU A 84 7.15 3.83 12.16
CA LEU A 84 6.07 4.76 12.52
C LEU A 84 6.05 5.02 14.03
N HIS A 85 6.11 6.30 14.43
CA HIS A 85 6.03 6.73 15.82
C HIS A 85 4.57 7.01 16.23
N GLU A 86 3.79 7.55 15.31
CA GLU A 86 2.35 7.72 15.47
C GLU A 86 1.57 7.05 14.34
N LEU A 87 0.29 6.79 14.57
CA LEU A 87 -0.62 6.23 13.57
C LEU A 87 -2.05 6.69 13.86
N THR A 88 -2.68 7.29 12.87
CA THR A 88 -4.06 7.78 12.97
C THR A 88 -4.94 7.01 11.99
N LEU A 89 -6.03 6.41 12.48
CA LEU A 89 -7.01 5.74 11.62
C LEU A 89 -7.80 6.78 10.81
N LEU A 90 -7.87 6.59 9.50
CA LEU A 90 -8.67 7.42 8.57
C LEU A 90 -10.01 6.77 8.24
N GLY A 91 -10.11 5.45 8.33
CA GLY A 91 -11.33 4.73 8.05
C GLY A 91 -11.10 3.31 7.55
N VAL A 92 -12.21 2.67 7.15
CA VAL A 92 -12.18 1.34 6.51
C VAL A 92 -12.90 1.43 5.18
N TYR A 93 -12.24 1.00 4.12
CA TYR A 93 -12.78 1.11 2.76
C TYR A 93 -12.88 -0.27 2.11
N SER A 94 -14.04 -0.53 1.52
CA SER A 94 -14.30 -1.80 0.82
C SER A 94 -13.93 -1.67 -0.65
N ASN A 95 -13.04 -2.52 -1.12
CA ASN A 95 -12.65 -2.63 -2.52
C ASN A 95 -13.17 -3.93 -3.10
N PHE A 96 -13.90 -3.85 -4.20
CA PHE A 96 -14.50 -5.00 -4.88
C PHE A 96 -13.81 -5.31 -6.23
N ASP A 97 -12.73 -4.63 -6.53
CA ASP A 97 -11.91 -4.94 -7.69
C ASP A 97 -11.22 -6.30 -7.52
N GLU A 98 -10.65 -6.83 -8.59
CA GLU A 98 -9.87 -8.07 -8.58
C GLU A 98 -10.65 -9.35 -8.19
N GLY A 99 -11.98 -9.31 -8.10
CA GLY A 99 -12.83 -10.49 -7.82
C GLY A 99 -12.81 -10.95 -6.36
N LYS A 100 -12.52 -10.06 -5.43
CA LYS A 100 -12.59 -10.27 -3.98
C LYS A 100 -13.34 -9.12 -3.29
N SER A 101 -13.76 -9.33 -2.05
CA SER A 101 -14.20 -8.26 -1.15
C SER A 101 -13.04 -7.92 -0.22
N ASP A 102 -12.30 -6.85 -0.52
CA ASP A 102 -11.13 -6.45 0.24
C ASP A 102 -11.46 -5.26 1.15
N HIS A 103 -11.33 -5.41 2.46
CA HIS A 103 -11.60 -4.36 3.42
C HIS A 103 -10.27 -3.78 3.91
N LEU A 104 -10.02 -2.52 3.56
CA LEU A 104 -8.75 -1.85 3.79
C LEU A 104 -8.87 -0.88 4.97
N ALA A 105 -8.20 -1.18 6.06
CA ALA A 105 -7.98 -0.22 7.14
C ALA A 105 -6.95 0.81 6.68
N MET A 106 -7.38 2.06 6.56
CA MET A 106 -6.53 3.17 6.12
C MET A 106 -6.03 3.96 7.31
N PHE A 107 -4.73 4.13 7.38
CA PHE A 107 -4.07 4.94 8.39
C PHE A 107 -3.27 6.09 7.76
N SER A 108 -2.89 7.06 8.57
CA SER A 108 -1.88 8.06 8.21
C SER A 108 -0.84 8.20 9.32
N SER A 109 0.36 8.61 8.93
CA SER A 109 1.42 9.01 9.85
C SER A 109 2.14 10.26 9.34
N ARG A 110 2.43 11.17 10.27
CA ARG A 110 3.25 12.38 10.05
C ARG A 110 4.56 12.31 10.83
N ASP A 111 4.62 11.45 11.84
CA ASP A 111 5.80 11.22 12.67
C ASP A 111 6.34 9.79 12.44
N PHE A 112 7.40 9.71 11.65
CA PHE A 112 8.07 8.46 11.31
C PHE A 112 9.54 8.71 10.93
N ALA A 113 10.35 7.70 11.11
CA ALA A 113 11.73 7.66 10.65
C ALA A 113 11.83 6.84 9.35
N LEU A 114 12.59 7.33 8.39
CA LEU A 114 12.91 6.61 7.15
C LEU A 114 14.36 6.16 7.16
N ARG A 115 14.59 4.89 6.84
CA ARG A 115 15.92 4.37 6.54
C ARG A 115 16.19 4.40 5.03
N PRO A 116 17.46 4.33 4.60
CA PRO A 116 17.80 4.23 3.19
C PRO A 116 17.04 3.10 2.50
N PHE A 117 16.50 3.37 1.32
CA PHE A 117 15.77 2.40 0.53
C PHE A 117 16.64 1.87 -0.60
N THR A 118 16.56 0.58 -0.83
CA THR A 118 17.14 -0.09 -2.00
C THR A 118 16.07 -0.96 -2.64
N PRO A 119 15.83 -0.85 -3.95
CA PRO A 119 14.89 -1.71 -4.66
C PRO A 119 15.16 -3.19 -4.38
N ASN A 120 14.10 -3.96 -4.19
CA ASN A 120 14.15 -5.39 -3.91
C ASN A 120 13.27 -6.18 -4.89
N ASN A 121 12.99 -7.44 -4.61
CA ASN A 121 12.16 -8.29 -5.48
C ASN A 121 10.67 -7.94 -5.41
N GLU A 122 10.24 -7.13 -4.48
CA GLU A 122 8.85 -6.74 -4.26
C GLU A 122 8.60 -5.28 -4.61
N ILE A 123 9.42 -4.39 -4.09
CA ILE A 123 9.29 -2.95 -4.26
C ILE A 123 10.37 -2.45 -5.22
N ALA A 124 9.93 -1.96 -6.37
CA ALA A 124 10.79 -1.43 -7.41
C ALA A 124 11.26 0.00 -7.12
N ALA A 125 10.40 0.81 -6.49
CA ALA A 125 10.70 2.20 -6.17
C ALA A 125 9.93 2.68 -4.94
N ARG A 126 10.49 3.68 -4.28
CA ARG A 126 9.88 4.46 -3.20
C ARG A 126 10.20 5.92 -3.45
N GLU A 127 9.18 6.75 -3.64
CA GLU A 127 9.36 8.15 -4.02
C GLU A 127 8.39 9.08 -3.29
N TRP A 128 8.82 10.33 -3.14
CA TRP A 128 8.00 11.42 -2.63
C TRP A 128 7.32 12.16 -3.77
N PHE A 129 6.02 12.42 -3.63
CA PHE A 129 5.24 13.20 -4.57
C PHE A 129 4.57 14.38 -3.86
N ALA A 130 4.66 15.56 -4.45
CA ALA A 130 3.89 16.69 -3.98
C ALA A 130 2.39 16.40 -4.13
N ILE A 131 1.60 16.72 -3.13
CA ILE A 131 0.16 16.47 -3.10
C ILE A 131 -0.54 17.15 -4.30
N ASP A 132 -0.04 18.32 -4.69
CA ASP A 132 -0.59 19.09 -5.81
C ASP A 132 -0.09 18.60 -7.19
N SER A 133 0.82 17.62 -7.22
CA SER A 133 1.42 17.06 -8.43
C SER A 133 1.62 15.55 -8.31
N LEU A 134 0.54 14.82 -8.09
CA LEU A 134 0.55 13.37 -8.01
C LEU A 134 0.82 12.73 -9.38
N PRO A 135 1.49 11.57 -9.44
CA PRO A 135 1.81 10.90 -10.69
C PRO A 135 0.54 10.49 -11.45
N ALA A 136 0.64 10.46 -12.79
CA ALA A 136 -0.50 10.16 -13.65
C ALA A 136 -0.98 8.71 -13.49
N ASP A 137 -0.09 7.79 -13.15
CA ASP A 137 -0.35 6.37 -12.95
C ASP A 137 -0.73 6.00 -11.50
N ILE A 138 -1.28 6.96 -10.75
CA ILE A 138 -1.91 6.71 -9.45
C ILE A 138 -3.37 6.29 -9.63
N SER A 139 -3.85 5.32 -8.85
CA SER A 139 -5.27 4.93 -8.91
C SER A 139 -6.21 6.00 -8.34
N ALA A 140 -7.46 5.99 -8.78
CA ALA A 140 -8.49 6.92 -8.26
C ALA A 140 -8.61 6.80 -6.74
N GLY A 141 -8.70 5.57 -6.20
CA GLY A 141 -8.83 5.35 -4.76
C GLY A 141 -7.65 5.88 -3.95
N VAL A 142 -6.41 5.76 -4.45
CA VAL A 142 -5.25 6.35 -3.79
C VAL A 142 -5.35 7.88 -3.78
N ARG A 143 -5.76 8.50 -4.88
CA ARG A 143 -5.96 9.95 -5.00
C ARG A 143 -7.02 10.46 -4.02
N GLU A 144 -8.18 9.83 -4.01
CA GLU A 144 -9.29 10.21 -3.12
C GLU A 144 -8.89 10.15 -1.63
N ARG A 145 -8.16 9.13 -1.21
CA ARG A 145 -7.71 9.03 0.19
C ARG A 145 -6.72 10.12 0.58
N ILE A 146 -5.88 10.58 -0.36
CA ILE A 146 -5.02 11.75 -0.12
C ILE A 146 -5.88 13.01 0.02
N GLU A 147 -6.86 13.21 -0.85
CA GLU A 147 -7.76 14.35 -0.82
C GLU A 147 -8.58 14.42 0.48
N GLU A 148 -9.15 13.30 0.93
CA GLU A 148 -9.86 13.18 2.20
C GLU A 148 -8.97 13.54 3.40
N LEU A 149 -7.74 13.03 3.42
CA LEU A 149 -6.76 13.35 4.48
C LEU A 149 -6.45 14.85 4.53
N ILE A 150 -6.30 15.49 3.36
CA ILE A 150 -6.00 16.92 3.27
C ILE A 150 -7.20 17.76 3.68
N ALA A 151 -8.40 17.35 3.30
CA ALA A 151 -9.65 17.99 3.68
C ALA A 151 -9.95 17.86 5.18
N GLY A 152 -9.23 16.98 5.90
CA GLY A 152 -9.46 16.73 7.31
C GLY A 152 -10.78 16.01 7.58
N GLU A 153 -11.21 15.17 6.65
CA GLU A 153 -12.44 14.40 6.84
C GLU A 153 -12.34 13.46 8.04
N PRO A 154 -13.43 13.31 8.81
CA PRO A 154 -13.42 12.40 9.95
C PRO A 154 -13.33 10.94 9.49
N PRO A 155 -12.82 10.04 10.35
CA PRO A 155 -12.77 8.62 10.04
C PRO A 155 -14.14 8.05 9.66
N ARG A 156 -14.19 7.29 8.57
CA ARG A 156 -15.43 6.73 8.04
C ARG A 156 -15.28 5.33 7.44
N ALA A 157 -16.41 4.65 7.22
CA ALA A 157 -16.48 3.52 6.31
C ALA A 157 -16.93 4.00 4.93
N GLY A 158 -16.33 3.44 3.87
CA GLY A 158 -16.63 3.82 2.49
C GLY A 158 -16.28 2.74 1.48
N VAL A 159 -16.39 3.09 0.21
CA VAL A 159 -15.90 2.27 -0.91
C VAL A 159 -14.60 2.88 -1.39
N TRP A 160 -13.67 2.00 -1.81
CA TRP A 160 -12.33 2.37 -2.32
C TRP A 160 -12.38 3.05 -3.67
#